data_5706df85ff35ed7704d95183de10cb6a
#
_entry.id   5706df85ff35ed7704d95183de10cb6a
#
_cell.length_a   1.000
_cell.length_b   1.000
_cell.length_c   1.000
_cell.angle_alpha   90.00
_cell.angle_beta   90.00
_cell.angle_gamma   90.00
#
_symmetry.space_group_name_H-M   'P 1'
#
loop_
_entity.id
_entity.type
_entity.pdbx_description
1 polymer ?
#
loop_
_entity_poly.entity_id
_entity_poly.type
_entity_poly.pdbx_seq_one_letter_code
_entity_poly.pdbx_strand_id
1 'polypeptide(L)'
;MKKILVVCGSGLGTSFMVELSIKKILKELGLNAEVAHTDLTTSKSEAADLYLGSKEIVDNLIDGKRNVVGLKNLMDKKELTAILQANL
;
A
#
# COMPACT_ATOMS: atom_id res chain seq x y z
N MET A 1 -11.82 3.01 10.87
CA MET A 1 -10.42 2.56 10.62
C MET A 1 -10.13 2.65 9.12
N LYS A 2 -9.03 3.27 8.76
CA LYS A 2 -8.66 3.37 7.35
C LYS A 2 -8.10 2.05 6.84
N LYS A 3 -8.30 1.78 5.56
CA LYS A 3 -7.81 0.57 4.93
C LYS A 3 -6.69 0.88 3.94
N ILE A 4 -5.59 0.17 4.07
CA ILE A 4 -4.45 0.27 3.18
C ILE A 4 -4.38 -1.03 2.38
N LEU A 5 -4.33 -0.91 1.06
CA LEU A 5 -4.26 -2.06 0.17
C LEU A 5 -2.92 -2.05 -0.56
N VAL A 6 -2.13 -3.10 -0.34
CA VAL A 6 -0.85 -3.28 -1.03
C VAL A 6 -1.13 -4.05 -2.32
N VAL A 7 -0.77 -3.45 -3.44
CA VAL A 7 -1.05 -4.02 -4.76
C VAL A 7 0.23 -4.55 -5.39
N CYS A 8 0.21 -5.81 -5.81
CA CYS A 8 1.35 -6.44 -6.45
C CYS A 8 0.91 -7.10 -7.76
N GLY A 9 1.69 -6.95 -8.82
CA GLY A 9 1.36 -7.52 -10.12
C GLY A 9 1.59 -9.01 -10.19
N SER A 10 2.60 -9.49 -9.51
CA SER A 10 2.94 -10.91 -9.42
C SER A 10 3.90 -11.06 -8.23
N GLY A 11 3.96 -12.20 -7.62
CA GLY A 11 4.86 -12.40 -6.49
C GLY A 11 4.24 -12.02 -5.16
N LEU A 12 3.35 -12.87 -4.71
CA LEU A 12 2.65 -12.68 -3.44
C LEU A 12 3.59 -12.54 -2.24
N GLY A 13 4.80 -13.11 -2.33
CA GLY A 13 5.77 -13.00 -1.25
C GLY A 13 6.21 -11.57 -0.98
N THR A 14 6.43 -10.78 -2.03
CA THR A 14 6.83 -9.38 -1.88
C THR A 14 5.70 -8.55 -1.26
N SER A 15 4.46 -8.74 -1.72
CA SER A 15 3.31 -8.05 -1.15
C SER A 15 3.15 -8.34 0.33
N PHE A 16 3.35 -9.60 0.71
CA PHE A 16 3.24 -10.01 2.10
C PHE A 16 4.29 -9.32 2.98
N MET A 17 5.52 -9.23 2.50
CA MET A 17 6.59 -8.55 3.23
C MET A 17 6.32 -7.07 3.39
N VAL A 18 5.81 -6.42 2.34
CA VAL A 18 5.44 -5.00 2.41
C VAL A 18 4.29 -4.80 3.41
N GLU A 19 3.30 -5.68 3.40
CA GLU A 19 2.21 -5.64 4.36
C GLU A 19 2.72 -5.71 5.79
N LEU A 20 3.62 -6.64 6.07
CA LEU A 20 4.21 -6.77 7.41
C LEU A 20 4.98 -5.52 7.80
N SER A 21 5.74 -4.95 6.88
CA SER A 21 6.50 -3.73 7.13
C SER A 21 5.58 -2.57 7.48
N ILE A 22 4.47 -2.43 6.74
CA ILE A 22 3.49 -1.38 6.99
C ILE A 22 2.84 -1.56 8.35
N LYS A 23 2.46 -2.78 8.69
CA LYS A 23 1.86 -3.07 10.00
C LYS A 23 2.81 -2.70 11.15
N LYS A 24 4.09 -3.00 10.99
CA LYS A 24 5.10 -2.66 11.98
C LYS A 24 5.26 -1.16 12.14
N ILE A 25 5.30 -0.44 11.02
CA ILE A 25 5.41 1.02 11.03
C ILE A 25 4.20 1.66 11.70
N LEU A 26 3.00 1.19 11.37
CA LEU A 26 1.78 1.70 11.99
C LEU A 26 1.80 1.52 13.50
N LYS A 27 2.29 0.39 13.97
CA LYS A 27 2.41 0.13 15.40
C LYS A 27 3.39 1.08 16.05
N GLU A 28 4.52 1.33 15.40
CA GLU A 28 5.54 2.26 15.90
C GLU A 28 5.02 3.69 15.97
N LEU A 29 4.19 4.08 15.01
CA LEU A 29 3.62 5.43 14.95
C LEU A 29 2.36 5.60 15.80
N GLY A 30 1.83 4.51 16.34
CA GLY A 30 0.58 4.55 17.10
C GLY A 30 -0.65 4.77 16.24
N LEU A 31 -0.59 4.43 14.96
CA LEU A 31 -1.70 4.61 14.02
C LEU A 31 -2.47 3.31 13.87
N ASN A 32 -3.79 3.43 13.72
CA ASN A 32 -4.68 2.29 13.50
C ASN A 32 -5.16 2.29 12.05
N ALA A 33 -4.85 1.21 11.34
CA ALA A 33 -5.33 1.01 9.98
C ALA A 33 -5.36 -0.48 9.68
N GLU A 34 -6.26 -0.87 8.78
CA GLU A 34 -6.31 -2.23 8.27
C GLU A 34 -5.38 -2.32 7.08
N VAL A 35 -4.54 -3.35 7.03
CA VAL A 35 -3.61 -3.56 5.93
C VAL A 35 -3.89 -4.91 5.30
N ALA A 36 -4.04 -4.92 3.99
CA ALA A 36 -4.24 -6.14 3.22
C ALA A 36 -3.37 -6.08 1.97
N HIS A 37 -3.23 -7.20 1.27
CA HIS A 37 -2.51 -7.25 0.00
C HIS A 37 -3.34 -7.98 -1.02
N THR A 38 -3.15 -7.63 -2.30
CA THR A 38 -3.88 -8.25 -3.39
C THR A 38 -3.12 -8.04 -4.70
N ASP A 39 -3.62 -8.66 -5.78
CA ASP A 39 -3.06 -8.43 -7.11
C ASP A 39 -3.72 -7.20 -7.76
N LEU A 40 -3.18 -6.78 -8.91
CA LEU A 40 -3.67 -5.61 -9.61
C LEU A 40 -5.12 -5.78 -10.07
N THR A 41 -5.45 -6.94 -10.59
CA THR A 41 -6.79 -7.20 -11.12
C THR A 41 -7.84 -7.12 -10.01
N THR A 42 -7.59 -7.77 -8.90
CA THR A 42 -8.50 -7.77 -7.76
C THR A 42 -8.61 -6.39 -7.12
N SER A 43 -7.49 -5.63 -7.07
CA SER A 43 -7.48 -4.32 -6.47
C SER A 43 -8.43 -3.32 -7.13
N LYS A 44 -8.69 -3.51 -8.42
CA LYS A 44 -9.60 -2.62 -9.16
C LYS A 44 -11.04 -2.71 -8.67
N SER A 45 -11.41 -3.83 -8.08
CA SER A 45 -12.76 -4.04 -7.55
C SER A 45 -12.85 -3.90 -6.04
N GLU A 46 -11.74 -3.61 -5.37
CA GLU A 46 -11.73 -3.43 -3.92
C GLU A 46 -11.63 -1.95 -3.55
N ALA A 47 -12.35 -1.57 -2.49
CA ALA A 47 -12.30 -0.21 -1.97
C ALA A 47 -11.27 -0.14 -0.85
N ALA A 48 -10.44 0.91 -0.89
CA ALA A 48 -9.46 1.17 0.16
C ALA A 48 -9.24 2.67 0.26
N ASP A 49 -8.72 3.10 1.40
CA ASP A 49 -8.41 4.51 1.61
C ASP A 49 -7.05 4.87 1.01
N LEU A 50 -6.18 3.90 0.85
CA LEU A 50 -4.85 4.09 0.30
C LEU A 50 -4.42 2.83 -0.44
N TYR A 51 -3.96 3.01 -1.68
CA TYR A 51 -3.41 1.92 -2.50
C TYR A 51 -1.91 2.13 -2.61
N LEU A 52 -1.13 1.14 -2.22
CA LEU A 52 0.34 1.19 -2.27
C LEU A 52 0.88 0.04 -3.11
N GLY A 53 1.97 0.29 -3.80
CA GLY A 53 2.64 -0.74 -4.58
C GLY A 53 3.79 -0.15 -5.37
N SER A 54 4.46 -0.96 -6.19
CA SER A 54 5.49 -0.42 -7.06
C SER A 54 4.84 0.54 -8.06
N LYS A 55 5.54 1.61 -8.38
CA LYS A 55 5.01 2.64 -9.26
C LYS A 55 4.49 2.08 -10.58
N GLU A 56 5.22 1.15 -11.17
CA GLU A 56 4.83 0.55 -12.45
C GLU A 56 3.49 -0.15 -12.39
N ILE A 57 3.17 -0.76 -11.26
CA ILE A 57 1.93 -1.50 -11.09
C ILE A 57 0.78 -0.56 -10.74
N VAL A 58 0.98 0.30 -9.74
CA VAL A 58 -0.12 1.14 -9.27
C VAL A 58 -0.46 2.29 -10.22
N ASP A 59 0.42 2.64 -11.14
CA ASP A 59 0.10 3.62 -12.17
C ASP A 59 -1.13 3.19 -12.97
N ASN A 60 -1.41 1.90 -13.05
CA ASN A 60 -2.61 1.37 -13.70
C ASN A 60 -3.88 1.58 -12.90
N LEU A 61 -3.77 1.99 -11.64
CA LEU A 61 -4.91 2.25 -10.77
C LEU A 61 -5.27 3.73 -10.68
N ILE A 62 -4.42 4.60 -11.20
CA ILE A 62 -4.65 6.03 -11.12
C ILE A 62 -5.82 6.42 -12.03
N ASP A 63 -6.92 6.84 -11.43
CA ASP A 63 -8.14 7.20 -12.14
C ASP A 63 -8.75 8.52 -11.64
N GLY A 64 -8.02 9.24 -10.78
CA GLY A 64 -8.51 10.47 -10.18
C GLY A 64 -9.45 10.29 -9.01
N LYS A 65 -9.82 9.05 -8.68
CA LYS A 65 -10.73 8.75 -7.58
C LYS A 65 -10.07 8.00 -6.44
N ARG A 66 -9.09 7.16 -6.75
CA ARG A 66 -8.36 6.39 -5.75
C ARG A 66 -7.15 7.15 -5.26
N ASN A 67 -6.85 7.03 -3.98
CA ASN A 67 -5.61 7.56 -3.43
C ASN A 67 -4.52 6.51 -3.66
N VAL A 68 -3.76 6.68 -4.71
CA VAL A 68 -2.75 5.72 -5.16
C VAL A 68 -1.36 6.32 -5.01
N VAL A 69 -0.47 5.61 -4.32
CA VAL A 69 0.91 6.03 -4.15
C VAL A 69 1.84 4.94 -4.67
N GLY A 70 2.67 5.29 -5.64
CA GLY A 70 3.68 4.40 -6.19
C GLY A 70 4.99 4.52 -5.44
N LEU A 71 5.60 3.40 -5.14
CA LEU A 71 6.87 3.33 -4.43
C LEU A 71 7.98 2.96 -5.39
N LYS A 72 9.10 3.65 -5.29
CA LYS A 72 10.30 3.29 -6.05
C LYS A 72 10.95 2.04 -5.47
N ASN A 73 10.92 1.93 -4.14
CA ASN A 73 11.45 0.78 -3.43
C ASN A 73 10.45 0.38 -2.36
N LEU A 74 9.79 -0.77 -2.57
CA LEU A 74 8.77 -1.26 -1.65
C LEU A 74 9.29 -1.58 -0.25
N MET A 75 10.59 -1.80 -0.11
CA MET A 75 11.20 -2.13 1.16
C MET A 75 11.86 -0.94 1.86
N ASP A 76 11.73 0.25 1.31
CA ASP A 76 12.28 1.46 1.92
C ASP A 76 11.38 1.92 3.07
N LYS A 77 11.80 1.65 4.28
CA LYS A 77 11.05 2.00 5.48
C LYS A 77 10.81 3.51 5.61
N LYS A 78 11.78 4.33 5.21
CA LYS A 78 11.64 5.79 5.29
C LYS A 78 10.56 6.28 4.35
N GLU A 79 10.53 5.77 3.13
CA GLU A 79 9.52 6.13 2.15
C GLU A 79 8.13 5.69 2.61
N LEU A 80 8.02 4.45 3.10
CA LEU A 80 6.76 3.93 3.64
C LEU A 80 6.26 4.78 4.81
N THR A 81 7.14 5.11 5.73
CA THR A 81 6.78 5.92 6.90
C THR A 81 6.25 7.29 6.49
N ALA A 82 6.94 7.96 5.58
CA ALA A 82 6.53 9.28 5.10
C ALA A 82 5.15 9.23 4.43
N ILE A 83 4.90 8.20 3.62
CA ILE A 83 3.63 8.03 2.93
C ILE A 83 2.50 7.78 3.93
N LEU A 84 2.73 6.92 4.91
CA LEU A 84 1.72 6.63 5.92
C LEU A 84 1.38 7.86 6.76
N GLN A 85 2.38 8.63 7.15
CA GLN A 85 2.16 9.86 7.91
C GLN A 85 1.40 10.92 7.11
N ALA A 86 1.64 10.97 5.81
CA ALA A 86 0.98 11.96 4.94
C ALA A 86 -0.48 11.59 4.62
N ASN A 87 -0.83 10.30 4.67
CA ASN A 87 -2.13 9.83 4.21
C ASN A 87 -3.04 9.28 5.32
N LEU A 88 -2.53 9.17 6.50
CA LEU A 88 -3.30 8.73 7.67
C LEU A 88 -3.30 9.80 8.75
#